data_d08a56c7cf790fbb16d3e038296d869f
#
_entry.id   d08a56c7cf790fbb16d3e038296d869f
#
_cell.length_a   1.000
_cell.length_b   1.000
_cell.length_c   1.000
_cell.angle_alpha   90.00
_cell.angle_beta   90.00
_cell.angle_gamma   90.00
#
_symmetry.space_group_name_H-M   'P 1'
#
loop_
_entity.id
_entity.type
_entity.pdbx_description
1 polymer ?
#
loop_
_entity_poly.entity_id
_entity_poly.type
_entity_poly.pdbx_seq_one_letter_code
_entity_poly.pdbx_strand_id
1 'polypeptide(L)'
;MSEFTLEPLYDYPQREQVLALARTHASAVDRGERSPFENLREIAKDGLITLGRDGGSLVPQVSVAFDLATEDASTAFSLWAHRSTIAFFDAVGRELPEGLADATVSGTTAMAAAYKEASGLAPIKVEGTLVEGGLKLNGSVSWASNLYPGGVIVLPVAVQNAPESHPNRYIVTVRQDVEGLSIDYHRNLLALNGTESGTLKFEDVFVPSEDILSDNIEAFLHDVTAPFLLVQSSFCLGLAAGALQEAAKHLDVSQGVFRPEFPLILTEYQSLREELVRLASEPERAERRDLLSLRLGVSHFATIATHFELQVVGGAGYVATSPTARRLREASFLPVQSPTEGHLRYELARYDHLENLRDAL
;
A
#
# COMPACT_ATOMS: atom_id res chain seq x y z
N MET A 1 -20.96 -6.42 27.94
CA MET A 1 -20.32 -5.45 27.01
C MET A 1 -21.06 -5.58 25.69
N SER A 2 -21.36 -4.45 25.01
CA SER A 2 -21.84 -4.53 23.63
C SER A 2 -20.76 -5.23 22.80
N GLU A 3 -21.18 -6.16 21.98
CA GLU A 3 -20.35 -6.86 21.02
C GLU A 3 -19.63 -5.80 20.13
N PHE A 4 -18.31 -5.87 20.00
CA PHE A 4 -17.61 -4.97 19.08
C PHE A 4 -18.05 -5.31 17.65
N THR A 5 -18.78 -4.41 17.05
CA THR A 5 -19.24 -4.53 15.66
C THR A 5 -18.39 -3.60 14.79
N LEU A 6 -17.84 -4.14 13.73
CA LEU A 6 -17.03 -3.38 12.78
C LEU A 6 -17.93 -2.57 11.86
N GLU A 7 -17.97 -1.25 12.11
CA GLU A 7 -18.70 -0.32 11.24
C GLU A 7 -17.92 -0.06 9.94
N PRO A 8 -18.59 -0.03 8.77
CA PRO A 8 -17.95 0.30 7.50
C PRO A 8 -17.36 1.72 7.52
N LEU A 9 -16.29 1.96 6.74
CA LEU A 9 -15.84 3.33 6.46
C LEU A 9 -16.78 4.02 5.48
N TYR A 10 -17.25 3.26 4.50
CA TYR A 10 -18.22 3.66 3.49
C TYR A 10 -19.04 2.44 3.10
N ASP A 11 -20.33 2.61 2.94
CA ASP A 11 -21.24 1.54 2.52
C ASP A 11 -21.35 1.50 1.00
N TYR A 12 -20.91 0.39 0.42
CA TYR A 12 -21.02 0.13 -1.02
C TYR A 12 -21.73 -1.22 -1.26
N PRO A 13 -22.49 -1.37 -2.35
CA PRO A 13 -23.42 -2.48 -2.52
C PRO A 13 -22.81 -3.87 -2.41
N GLN A 14 -21.54 -4.04 -2.80
CA GLN A 14 -20.84 -5.33 -2.83
C GLN A 14 -20.00 -5.60 -1.58
N ARG A 15 -20.11 -4.80 -0.52
CA ARG A 15 -19.25 -4.91 0.66
C ARG A 15 -19.24 -6.31 1.29
N GLU A 16 -20.41 -6.90 1.50
CA GLU A 16 -20.51 -8.24 2.09
C GLU A 16 -19.88 -9.32 1.20
N GLN A 17 -19.93 -9.14 -0.12
CA GLN A 17 -19.29 -10.04 -1.08
C GLN A 17 -17.76 -9.92 -1.01
N VAL A 18 -17.22 -8.71 -0.85
CA VAL A 18 -15.78 -8.45 -0.65
C VAL A 18 -15.29 -9.12 0.64
N LEU A 19 -16.00 -8.94 1.75
CA LEU A 19 -15.67 -9.57 3.03
C LEU A 19 -15.71 -11.10 2.93
N ALA A 20 -16.74 -11.66 2.29
CA ALA A 20 -16.89 -13.10 2.09
C ALA A 20 -15.79 -13.67 1.19
N LEU A 21 -15.44 -12.98 0.11
CA LEU A 21 -14.35 -13.35 -0.81
C LEU A 21 -13.03 -13.42 -0.05
N ALA A 22 -12.67 -12.35 0.66
CA ALA A 22 -11.43 -12.27 1.43
C ALA A 22 -11.35 -13.38 2.47
N ARG A 23 -12.41 -13.55 3.29
CA ARG A 23 -12.50 -14.61 4.31
C ARG A 23 -12.34 -16.01 3.73
N THR A 24 -12.99 -16.29 2.60
CA THR A 24 -12.98 -17.61 1.95
C THR A 24 -11.58 -17.96 1.45
N HIS A 25 -10.84 -16.99 0.93
CA HIS A 25 -9.59 -17.25 0.24
C HIS A 25 -8.33 -16.90 1.04
N ALA A 26 -8.44 -16.19 2.16
CA ALA A 26 -7.30 -15.74 2.96
C ALA A 26 -6.29 -16.84 3.29
N SER A 27 -6.77 -18.04 3.67
CA SER A 27 -5.89 -19.16 4.01
C SER A 27 -5.16 -19.74 2.78
N ALA A 28 -5.83 -19.81 1.64
CA ALA A 28 -5.21 -20.27 0.39
C ALA A 28 -4.19 -19.25 -0.14
N VAL A 29 -4.49 -17.95 0.00
CA VAL A 29 -3.57 -16.86 -0.34
C VAL A 29 -2.31 -16.89 0.54
N ASP A 30 -2.47 -17.05 1.85
CA ASP A 30 -1.36 -17.13 2.81
C ASP A 30 -0.42 -18.30 2.50
N ARG A 31 -0.96 -19.45 2.07
CA ARG A 31 -0.17 -20.63 1.67
C ARG A 31 0.38 -20.57 0.25
N GLY A 32 0.07 -19.52 -0.53
CA GLY A 32 0.47 -19.42 -1.93
C GLY A 32 -0.27 -20.38 -2.88
N GLU A 33 -1.40 -20.94 -2.46
CA GLU A 33 -2.26 -21.82 -3.27
C GLU A 33 -3.21 -21.03 -4.18
N ARG A 34 -3.41 -19.74 -3.88
CA ARG A 34 -4.18 -18.78 -4.65
C ARG A 34 -3.44 -17.45 -4.71
N SER A 35 -3.42 -16.83 -5.88
CA SER A 35 -2.87 -15.49 -6.04
C SER A 35 -3.84 -14.44 -5.47
N PRO A 36 -3.37 -13.44 -4.69
CA PRO A 36 -4.17 -12.27 -4.32
C PRO A 36 -4.76 -11.56 -5.54
N PHE A 37 -4.05 -11.59 -6.66
CA PHE A 37 -4.50 -10.95 -7.91
C PHE A 37 -5.73 -11.64 -8.53
N GLU A 38 -5.95 -12.94 -8.26
CA GLU A 38 -7.21 -13.59 -8.62
C GLU A 38 -8.41 -12.99 -7.86
N ASN A 39 -8.23 -12.63 -6.59
CA ASN A 39 -9.25 -11.94 -5.83
C ASN A 39 -9.53 -10.53 -6.39
N LEU A 40 -8.49 -9.82 -6.86
CA LEU A 40 -8.68 -8.52 -7.53
C LEU A 40 -9.51 -8.66 -8.81
N ARG A 41 -9.28 -9.71 -9.61
CA ARG A 41 -10.09 -9.99 -10.80
C ARG A 41 -11.56 -10.28 -10.47
N GLU A 42 -11.83 -10.89 -9.32
CA GLU A 42 -13.22 -11.13 -8.90
C GLU A 42 -13.91 -9.81 -8.55
N ILE A 43 -13.30 -8.95 -7.75
CA ILE A 43 -13.91 -7.66 -7.36
C ILE A 43 -13.94 -6.65 -8.53
N ALA A 44 -13.08 -6.83 -9.53
CA ALA A 44 -13.08 -6.03 -10.75
C ALA A 44 -14.38 -6.17 -11.56
N LYS A 45 -15.01 -7.36 -11.53
CA LYS A 45 -16.30 -7.63 -12.20
C LYS A 45 -17.41 -6.70 -11.72
N ASP A 46 -17.32 -6.23 -10.49
CA ASP A 46 -18.26 -5.32 -9.84
C ASP A 46 -17.77 -3.84 -9.88
N GLY A 47 -16.72 -3.54 -10.64
CA GLY A 47 -16.17 -2.19 -10.79
C GLY A 47 -15.39 -1.68 -9.57
N LEU A 48 -15.09 -2.56 -8.59
CA LEU A 48 -14.48 -2.15 -7.32
C LEU A 48 -13.00 -1.76 -7.44
N ILE A 49 -12.33 -2.11 -8.53
CA ILE A 49 -10.94 -1.66 -8.79
C ILE A 49 -10.88 -0.15 -9.03
N THR A 50 -11.91 0.42 -9.66
CA THR A 50 -11.98 1.84 -10.00
C THR A 50 -13.01 2.60 -9.17
N LEU A 51 -13.60 1.97 -8.15
CA LEU A 51 -14.59 2.61 -7.28
C LEU A 51 -14.04 3.91 -6.67
N GLY A 52 -14.76 5.02 -6.83
CA GLY A 52 -14.39 6.34 -6.33
C GLY A 52 -13.30 7.06 -7.12
N ARG A 53 -12.93 6.57 -8.31
CA ARG A 53 -11.94 7.21 -9.19
C ARG A 53 -12.40 8.59 -9.68
N ASP A 54 -13.71 8.75 -9.94
CA ASP A 54 -14.27 9.98 -10.55
C ASP A 54 -14.72 11.03 -9.52
N GLY A 55 -14.49 10.80 -8.21
CA GLY A 55 -15.18 11.55 -7.16
C GLY A 55 -14.25 12.27 -6.24
N GLY A 56 -13.42 13.10 -6.36
CA GLY A 56 -12.69 13.96 -5.38
C GLY A 56 -12.36 13.34 -4.00
N SER A 57 -13.24 12.48 -3.46
CA SER A 57 -13.05 11.78 -2.19
C SER A 57 -12.44 10.39 -2.42
N LEU A 58 -11.45 10.03 -1.59
CA LEU A 58 -10.84 8.69 -1.58
C LEU A 58 -11.55 7.71 -0.64
N VAL A 59 -12.59 8.13 0.09
CA VAL A 59 -13.31 7.27 1.05
C VAL A 59 -13.80 5.97 0.43
N PRO A 60 -14.39 5.92 -0.77
CA PRO A 60 -14.75 4.65 -1.39
C PRO A 60 -13.55 3.73 -1.66
N GLN A 61 -12.42 4.29 -2.09
CA GLN A 61 -11.20 3.53 -2.38
C GLN A 61 -10.58 2.93 -1.13
N VAL A 62 -10.42 3.74 -0.07
CA VAL A 62 -9.86 3.28 1.20
C VAL A 62 -10.76 2.24 1.86
N SER A 63 -12.08 2.28 1.65
CA SER A 63 -13.03 1.33 2.22
C SER A 63 -12.88 -0.07 1.67
N VAL A 64 -12.69 -0.23 0.37
CA VAL A 64 -12.48 -1.56 -0.23
C VAL A 64 -11.17 -2.19 0.27
N ALA A 65 -10.09 -1.39 0.35
CA ALA A 65 -8.80 -1.88 0.87
C ALA A 65 -8.89 -2.22 2.36
N PHE A 66 -9.61 -1.42 3.15
CA PHE A 66 -9.88 -1.68 4.55
C PHE A 66 -10.65 -2.99 4.75
N ASP A 67 -11.78 -3.17 4.05
CA ASP A 67 -12.61 -4.36 4.19
C ASP A 67 -11.88 -5.65 3.79
N LEU A 68 -11.12 -5.64 2.68
CA LEU A 68 -10.27 -6.77 2.31
C LEU A 68 -9.27 -7.12 3.42
N ALA A 69 -8.61 -6.10 4.01
CA ALA A 69 -7.57 -6.30 5.00
C ALA A 69 -8.08 -6.85 6.33
N THR A 70 -9.36 -6.72 6.65
CA THR A 70 -9.93 -7.34 7.87
C THR A 70 -9.75 -8.86 7.86
N GLU A 71 -9.70 -9.45 6.67
CA GLU A 71 -9.61 -10.90 6.48
C GLU A 71 -8.32 -11.33 5.75
N ASP A 72 -7.79 -10.52 4.81
CA ASP A 72 -6.67 -10.87 3.92
C ASP A 72 -5.86 -9.62 3.55
N ALA A 73 -4.81 -9.36 4.32
CA ALA A 73 -3.92 -8.21 4.06
C ALA A 73 -3.10 -8.38 2.78
N SER A 74 -2.84 -9.60 2.31
CA SER A 74 -2.13 -9.84 1.06
C SER A 74 -2.93 -9.35 -0.16
N THR A 75 -4.25 -9.63 -0.19
CA THR A 75 -5.13 -9.12 -1.24
C THR A 75 -5.28 -7.60 -1.14
N ALA A 76 -5.43 -7.05 0.07
CA ALA A 76 -5.52 -5.61 0.28
C ALA A 76 -4.24 -4.86 -0.15
N PHE A 77 -3.07 -5.43 0.14
CA PHE A 77 -1.79 -4.90 -0.32
C PHE A 77 -1.66 -4.94 -1.86
N SER A 78 -2.09 -6.04 -2.49
CA SER A 78 -2.11 -6.12 -3.95
C SER A 78 -3.07 -5.11 -4.57
N LEU A 79 -4.23 -4.86 -3.95
CA LEU A 79 -5.15 -3.80 -4.36
C LEU A 79 -4.51 -2.42 -4.22
N TRP A 80 -3.85 -2.14 -3.10
CA TRP A 80 -3.13 -0.88 -2.91
C TRP A 80 -2.11 -0.61 -4.01
N ALA A 81 -1.24 -1.59 -4.32
CA ALA A 81 -0.24 -1.43 -5.37
C ALA A 81 -0.86 -1.19 -6.75
N HIS A 82 -1.93 -1.93 -7.06
CA HIS A 82 -2.68 -1.80 -8.31
C HIS A 82 -3.36 -0.43 -8.44
N ARG A 83 -4.08 0.03 -7.40
CA ARG A 83 -4.73 1.35 -7.37
C ARG A 83 -3.74 2.50 -7.37
N SER A 84 -2.58 2.34 -6.71
CA SER A 84 -1.51 3.33 -6.80
C SER A 84 -1.05 3.52 -8.25
N THR A 85 -0.91 2.41 -9.00
CA THR A 85 -0.58 2.49 -10.42
C THR A 85 -1.65 3.23 -11.21
N ILE A 86 -2.94 2.97 -10.97
CA ILE A 86 -4.05 3.71 -11.59
C ILE A 86 -3.95 5.22 -11.25
N ALA A 87 -3.75 5.57 -9.98
CA ALA A 87 -3.63 6.95 -9.53
C ALA A 87 -2.43 7.69 -10.17
N PHE A 88 -1.37 6.97 -10.53
CA PHE A 88 -0.23 7.55 -11.25
C PHE A 88 -0.57 8.01 -12.66
N PHE A 89 -1.40 7.26 -13.38
CA PHE A 89 -1.91 7.67 -14.69
C PHE A 89 -2.90 8.82 -14.57
N ASP A 90 -3.79 8.77 -13.57
CA ASP A 90 -4.78 9.82 -13.30
C ASP A 90 -4.11 11.17 -12.99
N ALA A 91 -3.06 11.17 -12.18
CA ALA A 91 -2.32 12.38 -11.79
C ALA A 91 -1.70 13.13 -12.98
N VAL A 92 -1.40 12.42 -14.06
CA VAL A 92 -0.86 13.03 -15.29
C VAL A 92 -1.89 13.14 -16.41
N GLY A 93 -3.16 12.85 -16.12
CA GLY A 93 -4.26 12.95 -17.09
C GLY A 93 -4.15 11.99 -18.26
N ARG A 94 -3.51 10.83 -18.08
CA ARG A 94 -3.36 9.81 -19.12
C ARG A 94 -4.42 8.72 -19.02
N GLU A 95 -4.79 8.20 -20.18
CA GLU A 95 -5.62 6.99 -20.25
C GLU A 95 -4.90 5.80 -19.60
N LEU A 96 -5.68 4.94 -18.95
CA LEU A 96 -5.14 3.72 -18.35
C LEU A 96 -4.73 2.73 -19.44
N PRO A 97 -3.60 2.03 -19.29
CA PRO A 97 -3.29 0.87 -20.11
C PRO A 97 -4.44 -0.14 -20.12
N GLU A 98 -4.67 -0.74 -21.28
CA GLU A 98 -5.68 -1.79 -21.42
C GLU A 98 -5.50 -2.89 -20.38
N GLY A 99 -6.59 -3.29 -19.75
CA GLY A 99 -6.62 -4.32 -18.72
C GLY A 99 -6.25 -3.86 -17.32
N LEU A 100 -5.84 -2.59 -17.10
CA LEU A 100 -5.54 -2.09 -15.75
C LEU A 100 -6.82 -1.80 -14.95
N ALA A 101 -7.87 -1.25 -15.59
CA ALA A 101 -9.12 -0.90 -14.91
C ALA A 101 -9.94 -2.12 -14.46
N ASP A 102 -9.83 -3.23 -15.18
CA ASP A 102 -10.56 -4.48 -14.94
C ASP A 102 -9.69 -5.59 -14.29
N ALA A 103 -8.45 -5.25 -13.90
CA ALA A 103 -7.47 -6.16 -13.31
C ALA A 103 -7.16 -7.40 -14.17
N THR A 104 -7.31 -7.34 -15.49
CA THR A 104 -6.75 -8.36 -16.41
C THR A 104 -5.23 -8.22 -16.48
N VAL A 105 -4.72 -7.00 -16.26
CA VAL A 105 -3.30 -6.65 -16.17
C VAL A 105 -3.00 -6.07 -14.78
N SER A 106 -1.90 -6.51 -14.16
CA SER A 106 -1.49 -6.00 -12.85
C SER A 106 -0.82 -4.64 -12.94
N GLY A 107 -1.08 -3.80 -11.93
CA GLY A 107 -0.32 -2.58 -11.67
C GLY A 107 0.70 -2.80 -10.56
N THR A 108 1.93 -2.38 -10.80
CA THR A 108 3.06 -2.46 -9.87
C THR A 108 3.60 -1.06 -9.58
N THR A 109 3.69 -0.72 -8.29
CA THR A 109 4.38 0.50 -7.86
C THR A 109 5.82 0.18 -7.44
N ALA A 110 6.81 0.77 -8.13
CA ALA A 110 8.23 0.68 -7.78
C ALA A 110 8.78 2.04 -7.29
N MET A 111 7.92 2.84 -6.64
CA MET A 111 8.14 4.26 -6.31
C MET A 111 8.92 4.51 -5.01
N ALA A 112 9.33 3.47 -4.28
CA ALA A 112 10.07 3.62 -3.02
C ALA A 112 11.34 4.49 -3.14
N ALA A 113 12.05 4.40 -4.27
CA ALA A 113 13.25 5.20 -4.52
C ALA A 113 12.93 6.69 -4.73
N ALA A 114 11.79 7.03 -5.34
CA ALA A 114 11.35 8.41 -5.52
C ALA A 114 11.11 9.10 -4.16
N TYR A 115 10.36 8.45 -3.27
CA TYR A 115 10.12 8.98 -1.92
C TYR A 115 11.40 9.12 -1.10
N LYS A 116 12.32 8.14 -1.19
CA LYS A 116 13.61 8.22 -0.47
C LYS A 116 14.50 9.36 -0.98
N GLU A 117 14.56 9.56 -2.29
CA GLU A 117 15.36 10.66 -2.87
C GLU A 117 14.76 12.02 -2.52
N ALA A 118 13.44 12.18 -2.63
CA ALA A 118 12.74 13.41 -2.23
C ALA A 118 12.98 13.78 -0.76
N SER A 119 13.14 12.77 0.11
CA SER A 119 13.48 12.97 1.53
C SER A 119 14.97 13.15 1.80
N GLY A 120 15.83 12.98 0.79
CA GLY A 120 17.29 13.05 0.94
C GLY A 120 17.90 11.80 1.59
N LEU A 121 17.19 10.68 1.66
CA LEU A 121 17.65 9.45 2.31
C LEU A 121 18.52 8.58 1.41
N ALA A 122 18.18 8.48 0.12
CA ALA A 122 18.94 7.66 -0.83
C ALA A 122 18.62 8.06 -2.28
N PRO A 123 19.60 8.00 -3.20
CA PRO A 123 19.37 8.32 -4.61
C PRO A 123 18.57 7.23 -5.33
N ILE A 124 17.93 7.59 -6.44
CA ILE A 124 17.36 6.67 -7.41
C ILE A 124 18.50 5.87 -8.06
N LYS A 125 18.35 4.54 -8.12
CA LYS A 125 19.40 3.62 -8.62
C LYS A 125 19.19 3.18 -10.07
N VAL A 126 18.00 3.37 -10.61
CA VAL A 126 17.76 3.11 -12.03
C VAL A 126 18.15 4.35 -12.79
N GLU A 127 19.16 4.17 -13.66
CA GLU A 127 19.68 5.22 -14.50
C GLU A 127 19.05 5.17 -15.88
N GLY A 128 18.75 6.33 -16.45
CA GLY A 128 18.24 6.48 -17.81
C GLY A 128 19.22 7.28 -18.66
N THR A 129 19.37 6.88 -19.92
CA THR A 129 20.08 7.65 -20.93
C THR A 129 19.10 8.02 -22.02
N LEU A 130 18.97 9.35 -22.33
CA LEU A 130 18.17 9.83 -23.44
C LEU A 130 18.75 9.32 -24.74
N VAL A 131 17.91 8.69 -25.55
CA VAL A 131 18.22 8.20 -26.90
C VAL A 131 17.14 8.67 -27.88
N GLU A 132 17.35 8.44 -29.17
CA GLU A 132 16.31 8.75 -30.16
C GLU A 132 15.02 7.97 -29.85
N GLY A 133 13.91 8.69 -29.68
CA GLY A 133 12.59 8.14 -29.42
C GLY A 133 12.29 7.72 -27.98
N GLY A 134 13.21 7.95 -26.99
CA GLY A 134 12.94 7.56 -25.60
C GLY A 134 14.13 7.53 -24.69
N LEU A 135 14.13 6.54 -23.77
CA LEU A 135 15.17 6.30 -22.79
C LEU A 135 15.69 4.86 -22.87
N LYS A 136 16.96 4.69 -22.55
CA LYS A 136 17.52 3.37 -22.19
C LYS A 136 17.77 3.30 -20.69
N LEU A 137 17.25 2.27 -20.02
CA LEU A 137 17.34 2.08 -18.58
C LEU A 137 18.36 1.01 -18.22
N ASN A 138 19.16 1.32 -17.19
CA ASN A 138 20.08 0.39 -16.55
C ASN A 138 19.99 0.52 -15.02
N GLY A 139 20.17 -0.58 -14.28
CA GLY A 139 20.16 -0.56 -12.83
C GLY A 139 19.19 -1.54 -12.21
N SER A 140 18.77 -1.29 -10.98
CA SER A 140 17.88 -2.22 -10.28
C SER A 140 16.97 -1.55 -9.26
N VAL A 141 15.81 -2.20 -9.04
CA VAL A 141 14.88 -1.94 -7.94
C VAL A 141 14.86 -3.17 -7.04
N SER A 142 15.28 -3.04 -5.79
CA SER A 142 15.45 -4.19 -4.88
C SER A 142 14.13 -4.84 -4.46
N TRP A 143 13.03 -4.05 -4.42
CA TRP A 143 11.72 -4.52 -3.98
C TRP A 143 10.61 -3.87 -4.80
N ALA A 144 9.86 -4.69 -5.50
CA ALA A 144 8.58 -4.37 -6.12
C ALA A 144 7.64 -5.56 -5.93
N SER A 145 6.34 -5.33 -5.94
CA SER A 145 5.32 -6.37 -5.75
C SER A 145 4.24 -6.28 -6.83
N ASN A 146 3.36 -7.26 -6.92
CA ASN A 146 2.42 -7.45 -8.02
C ASN A 146 3.12 -7.71 -9.37
N LEU A 147 4.25 -8.41 -9.33
CA LEU A 147 5.03 -8.74 -10.51
C LEU A 147 4.43 -9.96 -11.23
N TYR A 148 3.20 -9.81 -11.72
CA TYR A 148 2.50 -10.84 -12.50
C TYR A 148 2.74 -10.63 -14.00
N PRO A 149 2.84 -11.71 -14.80
CA PRO A 149 3.16 -11.62 -16.23
C PRO A 149 2.29 -10.60 -16.99
N GLY A 150 2.92 -9.80 -17.83
CA GLY A 150 2.25 -8.77 -18.61
C GLY A 150 1.85 -7.50 -17.82
N GLY A 151 2.21 -7.41 -16.55
CA GLY A 151 1.90 -6.26 -15.69
C GLY A 151 2.57 -4.96 -16.12
N VAL A 152 2.02 -3.85 -15.63
CA VAL A 152 2.55 -2.49 -15.80
C VAL A 152 3.31 -2.08 -14.55
N ILE A 153 4.54 -1.65 -14.71
CA ILE A 153 5.41 -1.16 -13.62
C ILE A 153 5.61 0.33 -13.79
N VAL A 154 5.39 1.11 -12.73
CA VAL A 154 5.73 2.53 -12.67
C VAL A 154 6.91 2.72 -11.73
N LEU A 155 7.97 3.41 -12.21
CA LEU A 155 9.21 3.59 -11.48
C LEU A 155 9.86 4.95 -11.76
N PRO A 156 10.66 5.49 -10.80
CA PRO A 156 11.47 6.67 -11.03
C PRO A 156 12.82 6.30 -11.68
N VAL A 157 13.32 7.21 -12.50
CA VAL A 157 14.59 7.08 -13.23
C VAL A 157 15.43 8.34 -13.05
N ALA A 158 16.76 8.17 -12.80
CA ALA A 158 17.73 9.25 -12.81
C ALA A 158 18.36 9.37 -14.20
N VAL A 159 18.05 10.43 -14.95
CA VAL A 159 18.52 10.62 -16.32
C VAL A 159 19.90 11.28 -16.30
N GLN A 160 20.90 10.61 -16.89
CA GLN A 160 22.31 10.99 -16.80
C GLN A 160 22.71 12.08 -17.80
N ASN A 161 22.13 12.10 -19.00
CA ASN A 161 22.46 13.03 -20.07
C ASN A 161 21.35 14.05 -20.37
N ALA A 162 20.51 14.35 -19.37
CA ALA A 162 19.52 15.42 -19.49
C ALA A 162 20.27 16.77 -19.68
N PRO A 163 19.79 17.65 -20.58
CA PRO A 163 20.32 19.00 -20.70
C PRO A 163 20.21 19.73 -19.36
N GLU A 164 21.19 20.62 -19.04
CA GLU A 164 21.18 21.38 -17.77
C GLU A 164 19.91 22.19 -17.54
N SER A 165 19.21 22.57 -18.61
CA SER A 165 17.94 23.31 -18.56
C SER A 165 16.71 22.39 -18.33
N HIS A 166 16.88 21.08 -18.24
CA HIS A 166 15.77 20.12 -18.10
C HIS A 166 15.90 19.34 -16.79
N PRO A 167 14.78 18.93 -16.19
CA PRO A 167 14.79 17.99 -15.08
C PRO A 167 15.53 16.70 -15.44
N ASN A 168 16.16 16.07 -14.45
CA ASN A 168 16.89 14.82 -14.64
C ASN A 168 16.31 13.67 -13.78
N ARG A 169 15.06 13.81 -13.35
CA ARG A 169 14.31 12.80 -12.62
C ARG A 169 12.98 12.59 -13.30
N TYR A 170 12.82 11.42 -13.86
CA TYR A 170 11.65 11.04 -14.65
C TYR A 170 10.86 9.94 -13.95
N ILE A 171 9.57 9.91 -14.20
CA ILE A 171 8.69 8.77 -13.87
C ILE A 171 8.33 8.11 -15.18
N VAL A 172 8.58 6.82 -15.26
CA VAL A 172 8.32 6.04 -16.47
C VAL A 172 7.45 4.82 -16.16
N THR A 173 6.83 4.29 -17.20
CA THR A 173 6.15 3.01 -17.16
C THR A 173 6.84 2.00 -18.06
N VAL A 174 6.88 0.75 -17.64
CA VAL A 174 7.39 -0.37 -18.43
C VAL A 174 6.47 -1.59 -18.29
N ARG A 175 6.45 -2.43 -19.32
CA ARG A 175 5.78 -3.74 -19.23
C ARG A 175 6.73 -4.75 -18.61
N GLN A 176 6.20 -5.72 -17.86
CA GLN A 176 7.03 -6.75 -17.23
C GLN A 176 7.76 -7.67 -18.21
N ASP A 177 7.23 -7.79 -19.42
CA ASP A 177 7.76 -8.63 -20.49
C ASP A 177 8.65 -7.88 -21.49
N VAL A 178 9.04 -6.62 -21.17
CA VAL A 178 9.94 -5.83 -22.01
C VAL A 178 11.33 -6.47 -22.08
N GLU A 179 11.94 -6.43 -23.26
CA GLU A 179 13.31 -6.92 -23.47
C GLU A 179 14.31 -6.18 -22.57
N GLY A 180 15.23 -6.92 -21.95
CA GLY A 180 16.24 -6.39 -21.03
C GLY A 180 15.78 -6.28 -19.57
N LEU A 181 14.50 -6.53 -19.25
CA LEU A 181 14.02 -6.62 -17.87
C LEU A 181 14.07 -8.07 -17.37
N SER A 182 14.73 -8.29 -16.25
CA SER A 182 14.68 -9.57 -15.53
C SER A 182 14.17 -9.39 -14.10
N ILE A 183 13.45 -10.41 -13.60
CA ILE A 183 12.84 -10.41 -12.28
C ILE A 183 13.38 -11.56 -11.46
N ASP A 184 13.95 -11.25 -10.29
CA ASP A 184 14.38 -12.24 -9.30
C ASP A 184 13.37 -12.26 -8.16
N TYR A 185 12.46 -13.25 -8.17
CA TYR A 185 11.34 -13.33 -7.22
C TYR A 185 11.81 -13.71 -5.82
N HIS A 186 11.38 -12.97 -4.82
CA HIS A 186 11.59 -13.29 -3.41
C HIS A 186 10.62 -14.38 -2.97
N ARG A 187 11.17 -15.47 -2.45
CA ARG A 187 10.40 -16.63 -1.96
C ARG A 187 10.63 -16.81 -0.46
N ASN A 188 9.71 -17.51 0.20
CA ASN A 188 9.80 -17.80 1.63
C ASN A 188 9.81 -16.54 2.51
N LEU A 189 9.02 -15.55 2.15
CA LEU A 189 8.79 -14.37 2.98
C LEU A 189 8.00 -14.78 4.23
N LEU A 190 8.09 -13.99 5.30
CA LEU A 190 7.34 -14.21 6.54
C LEU A 190 5.82 -14.19 6.31
N ALA A 191 5.36 -13.29 5.42
CA ALA A 191 3.98 -13.18 4.95
C ALA A 191 3.96 -12.64 3.51
N LEU A 192 2.79 -12.50 2.92
CA LEU A 192 2.57 -11.90 1.60
C LEU A 192 3.30 -12.62 0.44
N ASN A 193 3.57 -13.91 0.57
CA ASN A 193 4.28 -14.69 -0.45
C ASN A 193 3.59 -14.69 -1.82
N GLY A 194 2.24 -14.66 -1.84
CA GLY A 194 1.44 -14.66 -3.07
C GLY A 194 1.45 -13.32 -3.83
N THR A 195 2.06 -12.26 -3.30
CA THR A 195 2.08 -10.93 -3.95
C THR A 195 3.13 -10.80 -5.05
N GLU A 196 3.80 -11.88 -5.42
CA GLU A 196 4.84 -11.93 -6.44
C GLU A 196 5.80 -10.75 -6.32
N SER A 197 6.49 -10.69 -5.17
CA SER A 197 7.50 -9.66 -4.88
C SER A 197 8.86 -10.09 -5.40
N GLY A 198 9.67 -9.13 -5.85
CA GLY A 198 10.99 -9.43 -6.39
C GLY A 198 11.88 -8.21 -6.59
N THR A 199 13.11 -8.50 -7.01
CA THR A 199 14.08 -7.52 -7.51
C THR A 199 13.94 -7.39 -9.01
N LEU A 200 13.82 -6.16 -9.50
CA LEU A 200 13.86 -5.83 -10.93
C LEU A 200 15.30 -5.49 -11.32
N LYS A 201 15.78 -6.02 -12.45
CA LYS A 201 17.07 -5.65 -13.05
C LYS A 201 16.85 -5.21 -14.49
N PHE A 202 17.36 -4.05 -14.81
CA PHE A 202 17.26 -3.39 -16.11
C PHE A 202 18.62 -3.42 -16.80
N GLU A 203 18.67 -3.99 -17.99
CA GLU A 203 19.86 -4.08 -18.85
C GLU A 203 19.47 -3.55 -20.24
N ASP A 204 19.83 -2.29 -20.52
CA ASP A 204 19.51 -1.57 -21.76
C ASP A 204 18.01 -1.58 -22.15
N VAL A 205 17.11 -1.60 -21.16
CA VAL A 205 15.66 -1.59 -21.39
C VAL A 205 15.25 -0.31 -22.10
N PHE A 206 14.66 -0.42 -23.28
CA PHE A 206 14.15 0.74 -24.01
C PHE A 206 12.74 1.13 -23.53
N VAL A 207 12.59 2.40 -23.19
CA VAL A 207 11.32 3.03 -22.82
C VAL A 207 11.01 4.10 -23.86
N PRO A 208 9.96 3.95 -24.67
CA PRO A 208 9.56 4.94 -25.64
C PRO A 208 9.09 6.23 -24.95
N SER A 209 9.15 7.36 -25.67
CA SER A 209 8.82 8.68 -25.09
C SER A 209 7.38 8.76 -24.60
N GLU A 210 6.46 8.03 -25.21
CA GLU A 210 5.07 7.92 -24.78
C GLU A 210 4.89 7.21 -23.43
N ASP A 211 5.87 6.44 -22.97
CA ASP A 211 5.86 5.76 -21.68
C ASP A 211 6.55 6.57 -20.56
N ILE A 212 6.99 7.78 -20.86
CA ILE A 212 7.42 8.76 -19.86
C ILE A 212 6.15 9.43 -19.28
N LEU A 213 5.82 9.14 -18.03
CA LEU A 213 4.63 9.70 -17.37
C LEU A 213 4.87 11.13 -16.92
N SER A 214 6.07 11.43 -16.39
CA SER A 214 6.42 12.77 -15.92
C SER A 214 7.92 12.98 -15.96
N ASP A 215 8.35 14.20 -16.25
CA ASP A 215 9.71 14.70 -16.11
C ASP A 215 9.88 15.62 -14.88
N ASN A 216 8.79 15.79 -14.10
CA ASN A 216 8.76 16.57 -12.86
C ASN A 216 8.35 15.68 -11.68
N ILE A 217 9.35 15.08 -11.04
CA ILE A 217 9.12 14.16 -9.92
C ILE A 217 8.48 14.84 -8.70
N GLU A 218 8.79 16.11 -8.44
CA GLU A 218 8.26 16.83 -7.27
C GLU A 218 6.75 17.07 -7.41
N ALA A 219 6.33 17.61 -8.57
CA ALA A 219 4.90 17.78 -8.86
C ALA A 219 4.17 16.44 -8.88
N PHE A 220 4.76 15.42 -9.50
CA PHE A 220 4.18 14.08 -9.54
C PHE A 220 3.98 13.51 -8.13
N LEU A 221 5.00 13.55 -7.28
CA LEU A 221 4.89 13.06 -5.90
C LEU A 221 3.88 13.86 -5.07
N HIS A 222 3.78 15.17 -5.30
CA HIS A 222 2.76 16.00 -4.66
C HIS A 222 1.36 15.45 -4.93
N ASP A 223 1.04 15.16 -6.19
CA ASP A 223 -0.31 14.75 -6.61
C ASP A 223 -0.66 13.31 -6.19
N VAL A 224 0.34 12.41 -6.13
CA VAL A 224 0.10 10.99 -5.85
C VAL A 224 0.28 10.59 -4.39
N THR A 225 0.85 11.44 -3.53
CA THR A 225 1.16 11.06 -2.14
C THR A 225 -0.09 10.77 -1.32
N ALA A 226 -1.16 11.59 -1.46
CA ALA A 226 -2.39 11.37 -0.71
C ALA A 226 -3.07 10.02 -1.07
N PRO A 227 -3.40 9.71 -2.33
CA PRO A 227 -3.97 8.41 -2.66
C PRO A 227 -3.05 7.25 -2.29
N PHE A 228 -1.73 7.37 -2.49
CA PHE A 228 -0.77 6.35 -2.14
C PHE A 228 -0.76 6.01 -0.65
N LEU A 229 -0.65 7.03 0.23
CA LEU A 229 -0.56 6.83 1.67
C LEU A 229 -1.91 6.51 2.33
N LEU A 230 -3.02 7.07 1.85
CA LEU A 230 -4.33 6.84 2.44
C LEU A 230 -4.84 5.41 2.17
N VAL A 231 -4.71 4.90 0.94
CA VAL A 231 -5.05 3.51 0.66
C VAL A 231 -4.11 2.55 1.40
N GLN A 232 -2.83 2.92 1.54
CA GLN A 232 -1.88 2.16 2.35
C GLN A 232 -2.25 2.15 3.84
N SER A 233 -2.64 3.29 4.39
CA SER A 233 -3.06 3.41 5.79
C SER A 233 -4.35 2.63 6.07
N SER A 234 -5.26 2.59 5.08
CA SER A 234 -6.54 1.91 5.25
C SER A 234 -6.40 0.40 5.41
N PHE A 235 -5.54 -0.26 4.64
CA PHE A 235 -5.35 -1.70 4.81
C PHE A 235 -4.59 -2.04 6.11
N CYS A 236 -3.70 -1.16 6.60
CA CYS A 236 -3.10 -1.34 7.92
C CYS A 236 -4.16 -1.30 9.02
N LEU A 237 -5.08 -0.33 8.95
CA LEU A 237 -6.17 -0.18 9.90
C LEU A 237 -7.19 -1.31 9.77
N GLY A 238 -7.47 -1.80 8.55
CA GLY A 238 -8.34 -2.95 8.30
C GLY A 238 -7.80 -4.23 8.94
N LEU A 239 -6.49 -4.49 8.81
CA LEU A 239 -5.84 -5.61 9.48
C LEU A 239 -5.99 -5.53 11.02
N ALA A 240 -5.78 -4.34 11.59
CA ALA A 240 -6.02 -4.10 13.01
C ALA A 240 -7.48 -4.35 13.41
N ALA A 241 -8.43 -3.88 12.59
CA ALA A 241 -9.87 -4.06 12.84
C ALA A 241 -10.27 -5.55 12.85
N GLY A 242 -9.74 -6.35 11.91
CA GLY A 242 -9.93 -7.81 11.89
C GLY A 242 -9.37 -8.48 13.14
N ALA A 243 -8.21 -8.05 13.61
CA ALA A 243 -7.61 -8.55 14.85
C ALA A 243 -8.46 -8.21 16.09
N LEU A 244 -8.96 -6.98 16.19
CA LEU A 244 -9.82 -6.55 17.30
C LEU A 244 -11.18 -7.26 17.28
N GLN A 245 -11.74 -7.48 16.09
CA GLN A 245 -13.00 -8.24 15.95
C GLN A 245 -12.84 -9.68 16.43
N GLU A 246 -11.73 -10.33 16.13
CA GLU A 246 -11.45 -11.68 16.62
C GLU A 246 -11.20 -11.67 18.13
N ALA A 247 -10.35 -10.75 18.64
CA ALA A 247 -10.09 -10.63 20.07
C ALA A 247 -11.37 -10.43 20.88
N ALA A 248 -12.31 -9.61 20.40
CA ALA A 248 -13.59 -9.35 21.10
C ALA A 248 -14.40 -10.62 21.36
N LYS A 249 -14.34 -11.61 20.45
CA LYS A 249 -15.06 -12.90 20.61
C LYS A 249 -14.51 -13.76 21.75
N HIS A 250 -13.25 -13.55 22.12
CA HIS A 250 -12.53 -14.35 23.09
C HIS A 250 -12.41 -13.70 24.49
N LEU A 251 -12.93 -12.49 24.69
CA LEU A 251 -12.96 -11.80 26.00
C LEU A 251 -14.03 -12.38 26.92
N ASP A 252 -14.02 -13.68 27.12
CA ASP A 252 -14.87 -14.41 28.04
C ASP A 252 -14.35 -14.40 29.48
N VAL A 253 -14.86 -15.29 30.32
CA VAL A 253 -14.49 -15.38 31.75
C VAL A 253 -13.01 -15.71 31.91
N SER A 254 -12.43 -16.59 31.08
CA SER A 254 -11.05 -17.06 31.21
C SER A 254 -10.05 -15.98 30.77
N GLN A 255 -10.40 -15.20 29.77
CA GLN A 255 -9.59 -14.09 29.24
C GLN A 255 -10.06 -12.71 29.74
N GLY A 256 -10.98 -12.70 30.72
CA GLY A 256 -11.56 -11.48 31.28
C GLY A 256 -10.56 -10.50 31.89
N VAL A 257 -9.32 -10.93 32.18
CA VAL A 257 -8.22 -10.10 32.64
C VAL A 257 -7.82 -9.03 31.61
N PHE A 258 -8.05 -9.25 30.32
CA PHE A 258 -7.78 -8.32 29.25
C PHE A 258 -8.90 -7.29 29.00
N ARG A 259 -10.08 -7.49 29.62
CA ARG A 259 -11.24 -6.59 29.44
C ARG A 259 -10.98 -5.12 29.75
N PRO A 260 -10.18 -4.76 30.79
CA PRO A 260 -9.91 -3.35 31.08
C PRO A 260 -9.09 -2.63 30.00
N GLU A 261 -8.25 -3.35 29.24
CA GLU A 261 -7.39 -2.78 28.19
C GLU A 261 -8.16 -2.57 26.89
N PHE A 262 -9.14 -3.42 26.59
CA PHE A 262 -9.85 -3.40 25.31
C PHE A 262 -10.51 -2.06 24.97
N PRO A 263 -11.22 -1.35 25.89
CA PRO A 263 -11.77 -0.02 25.58
C PRO A 263 -10.71 1.03 25.24
N LEU A 264 -9.51 0.95 25.82
CA LEU A 264 -8.42 1.87 25.51
C LEU A 264 -7.91 1.65 24.09
N ILE A 265 -7.73 0.38 23.71
CA ILE A 265 -7.35 0.00 22.35
C ILE A 265 -8.43 0.43 21.35
N LEU A 266 -9.71 0.26 21.67
CA LEU A 266 -10.82 0.72 20.83
C LEU A 266 -10.84 2.25 20.67
N THR A 267 -10.50 3.00 21.71
CA THR A 267 -10.42 4.48 21.62
C THR A 267 -9.35 4.91 20.63
N GLU A 268 -8.18 4.28 20.65
CA GLU A 268 -7.11 4.58 19.68
C GLU A 268 -7.52 4.17 18.26
N TYR A 269 -8.13 2.99 18.10
CA TYR A 269 -8.70 2.56 16.82
C TYR A 269 -9.67 3.58 16.25
N GLN A 270 -10.61 4.08 17.05
CA GLN A 270 -11.61 5.06 16.60
C GLN A 270 -10.94 6.37 16.18
N SER A 271 -9.97 6.87 16.93
CA SER A 271 -9.21 8.07 16.58
C SER A 271 -8.51 7.95 15.23
N LEU A 272 -7.82 6.82 14.98
CA LEU A 272 -7.15 6.55 13.71
C LEU A 272 -8.14 6.38 12.55
N ARG A 273 -9.30 5.78 12.82
CA ARG A 273 -10.38 5.61 11.84
C ARG A 273 -10.99 6.96 11.43
N GLU A 274 -11.28 7.82 12.40
CA GLU A 274 -11.80 9.16 12.15
C GLU A 274 -10.81 10.00 11.35
N GLU A 275 -9.53 9.94 11.68
CA GLU A 275 -8.48 10.65 10.96
C GLU A 275 -8.30 10.13 9.52
N LEU A 276 -8.34 8.81 9.30
CA LEU A 276 -8.31 8.23 7.97
C LEU A 276 -9.47 8.74 7.10
N VAL A 277 -10.70 8.73 7.65
CA VAL A 277 -11.89 9.19 6.93
C VAL A 277 -11.82 10.68 6.66
N ARG A 278 -11.37 11.49 7.63
CA ARG A 278 -11.19 12.93 7.49
C ARG A 278 -10.24 13.25 6.31
N LEU A 279 -9.06 12.67 6.31
CA LEU A 279 -8.05 12.90 5.26
C LEU A 279 -8.50 12.34 3.90
N ALA A 280 -9.17 11.20 3.88
CA ALA A 280 -9.67 10.60 2.64
C ALA A 280 -10.87 11.34 2.03
N SER A 281 -11.61 12.11 2.84
CA SER A 281 -12.76 12.89 2.36
C SER A 281 -12.35 14.12 1.53
N GLU A 282 -11.24 14.75 1.88
CA GLU A 282 -10.69 15.94 1.21
C GLU A 282 -9.18 15.78 0.98
N PRO A 283 -8.76 14.80 0.13
CA PRO A 283 -7.34 14.43 -0.01
C PRO A 283 -6.46 15.56 -0.56
N GLU A 284 -7.03 16.48 -1.32
CA GLU A 284 -6.33 17.66 -1.85
C GLU A 284 -5.96 18.69 -0.78
N ARG A 285 -6.59 18.61 0.41
CA ARG A 285 -6.30 19.45 1.58
C ARG A 285 -5.44 18.74 2.62
N ALA A 286 -5.16 17.47 2.41
CA ALA A 286 -4.39 16.68 3.36
C ALA A 286 -2.93 17.16 3.38
N GLU A 287 -2.46 17.64 4.51
CA GLU A 287 -1.06 18.00 4.67
C GLU A 287 -0.17 16.74 4.69
N ARG A 288 1.01 16.83 4.07
CA ARG A 288 1.96 15.71 4.04
C ARG A 288 2.29 15.19 5.44
N ARG A 289 2.42 16.06 6.43
CA ARG A 289 2.67 15.69 7.83
C ARG A 289 1.57 14.79 8.39
N ASP A 290 0.30 15.14 8.15
CA ASP A 290 -0.84 14.35 8.62
C ASP A 290 -0.88 12.97 7.97
N LEU A 291 -0.63 12.90 6.66
CA LEU A 291 -0.54 11.64 5.92
C LEU A 291 0.56 10.72 6.46
N LEU A 292 1.75 11.27 6.75
CA LEU A 292 2.87 10.51 7.32
C LEU A 292 2.57 10.06 8.75
N SER A 293 1.97 10.94 9.56
CA SER A 293 1.59 10.65 10.94
C SER A 293 0.54 9.55 11.02
N LEU A 294 -0.50 9.63 10.19
CA LEU A 294 -1.52 8.59 10.08
C LEU A 294 -0.88 7.25 9.67
N ARG A 295 -0.04 7.26 8.61
CA ARG A 295 0.61 6.01 8.12
C ARG A 295 1.49 5.36 9.19
N LEU A 296 2.22 6.15 9.97
CA LEU A 296 3.02 5.65 11.09
C LEU A 296 2.12 5.10 12.22
N GLY A 297 1.11 5.86 12.61
CA GLY A 297 0.17 5.49 13.67
C GLY A 297 -0.55 4.18 13.38
N VAL A 298 -1.13 4.01 12.19
CA VAL A 298 -1.86 2.77 11.84
C VAL A 298 -0.93 1.55 11.72
N SER A 299 0.34 1.74 11.33
CA SER A 299 1.32 0.66 11.29
C SER A 299 1.66 0.15 12.70
N HIS A 300 1.92 1.07 13.63
CA HIS A 300 2.16 0.73 15.04
C HIS A 300 0.91 0.09 15.66
N PHE A 301 -0.25 0.69 15.43
CA PHE A 301 -1.50 0.20 15.98
C PHE A 301 -1.84 -1.22 15.49
N ALA A 302 -1.62 -1.53 14.20
CA ALA A 302 -1.83 -2.89 13.69
C ALA A 302 -0.94 -3.92 14.39
N THR A 303 0.30 -3.56 14.71
CA THR A 303 1.19 -4.42 15.52
C THR A 303 0.63 -4.65 16.92
N ILE A 304 0.15 -3.59 17.59
CA ILE A 304 -0.47 -3.69 18.92
C ILE A 304 -1.72 -4.56 18.86
N ALA A 305 -2.62 -4.32 17.91
CA ALA A 305 -3.88 -5.03 17.79
C ALA A 305 -3.70 -6.54 17.52
N THR A 306 -2.76 -6.91 16.63
CA THR A 306 -2.49 -8.32 16.33
C THR A 306 -1.79 -9.06 17.48
N HIS A 307 -0.94 -8.38 18.25
CA HIS A 307 -0.37 -8.96 19.48
C HIS A 307 -1.44 -9.12 20.55
N PHE A 308 -2.33 -8.15 20.73
CA PHE A 308 -3.45 -8.25 21.65
C PHE A 308 -4.38 -9.41 21.27
N GLU A 309 -4.71 -9.57 19.99
CA GLU A 309 -5.45 -10.74 19.49
C GLU A 309 -4.78 -12.04 19.91
N LEU A 310 -3.46 -12.18 19.65
CA LEU A 310 -2.73 -13.40 20.02
C LEU A 310 -2.77 -13.68 21.51
N GLN A 311 -2.62 -12.66 22.36
CA GLN A 311 -2.69 -12.81 23.80
C GLN A 311 -4.06 -13.31 24.27
N VAL A 312 -5.14 -12.76 23.68
CA VAL A 312 -6.51 -13.10 24.05
C VAL A 312 -6.93 -14.46 23.50
N VAL A 313 -6.56 -14.80 22.26
CA VAL A 313 -6.85 -16.11 21.65
C VAL A 313 -5.98 -17.22 22.29
N GLY A 314 -4.78 -16.89 22.71
CA GLY A 314 -3.87 -17.81 23.37
C GLY A 314 -3.28 -18.87 22.43
N GLY A 315 -3.03 -20.07 22.95
CA GLY A 315 -2.34 -21.14 22.21
C GLY A 315 -2.95 -21.54 20.87
N ALA A 316 -4.27 -21.44 20.73
CA ALA A 316 -4.94 -21.71 19.45
C ALA A 316 -4.51 -20.69 18.37
N GLY A 317 -4.30 -19.42 18.76
CA GLY A 317 -3.82 -18.37 17.88
C GLY A 317 -2.35 -18.53 17.46
N TYR A 318 -1.57 -19.27 18.23
CA TYR A 318 -0.14 -19.51 17.96
C TYR A 318 0.10 -20.62 16.90
N VAL A 319 -0.93 -21.35 16.51
CA VAL A 319 -0.82 -22.33 15.41
C VAL A 319 -0.58 -21.61 14.11
N ALA A 320 0.48 -21.96 13.38
CA ALA A 320 0.95 -21.25 12.17
C ALA A 320 -0.12 -21.05 11.09
N THR A 321 -1.10 -21.98 11.01
CA THR A 321 -2.21 -21.94 10.04
C THR A 321 -3.45 -21.20 10.56
N SER A 322 -3.42 -20.67 11.79
CA SER A 322 -4.54 -19.92 12.34
C SER A 322 -4.66 -18.53 11.68
N PRO A 323 -5.87 -17.96 11.61
CA PRO A 323 -6.06 -16.58 11.15
C PRO A 323 -5.29 -15.57 12.01
N THR A 324 -5.20 -15.79 13.32
CA THR A 324 -4.43 -14.96 14.27
C THR A 324 -2.94 -14.94 13.92
N ALA A 325 -2.32 -16.12 13.71
CA ALA A 325 -0.91 -16.23 13.32
C ALA A 325 -0.66 -15.60 11.94
N ARG A 326 -1.62 -15.70 10.99
CA ARG A 326 -1.52 -15.02 9.71
C ARG A 326 -1.49 -13.51 9.89
N ARG A 327 -2.48 -12.91 10.59
CA ARG A 327 -2.53 -11.46 10.84
C ARG A 327 -1.29 -10.95 11.55
N LEU A 328 -0.77 -11.71 12.51
CA LEU A 328 0.50 -11.35 13.20
C LEU A 328 1.69 -11.28 12.22
N ARG A 329 1.82 -12.26 11.32
CA ARG A 329 2.87 -12.26 10.29
C ARG A 329 2.68 -11.13 9.29
N GLU A 330 1.47 -10.87 8.83
CA GLU A 330 1.11 -9.77 7.94
C GLU A 330 1.41 -8.40 8.58
N ALA A 331 1.07 -8.21 9.86
CA ALA A 331 1.38 -6.97 10.60
C ALA A 331 2.90 -6.71 10.70
N SER A 332 3.72 -7.76 10.79
CA SER A 332 5.17 -7.63 10.84
C SER A 332 5.79 -7.03 9.56
N PHE A 333 5.06 -7.02 8.45
CA PHE A 333 5.48 -6.38 7.20
C PHE A 333 5.31 -4.85 7.22
N LEU A 334 4.33 -4.32 7.94
CA LEU A 334 3.94 -2.92 7.86
C LEU A 334 5.05 -1.91 8.21
N PRO A 335 5.92 -2.16 9.21
CA PRO A 335 7.05 -1.27 9.50
C PRO A 335 8.14 -1.24 8.42
N VAL A 336 8.25 -2.29 7.60
CA VAL A 336 9.26 -2.41 6.54
C VAL A 336 8.73 -2.04 5.16
N GLN A 337 7.41 -1.92 5.00
CA GLN A 337 6.79 -1.43 3.76
C GLN A 337 7.14 0.03 3.51
N SER A 338 7.53 0.37 2.27
CA SER A 338 7.86 1.76 1.91
C SER A 338 6.61 2.66 1.81
N PRO A 339 6.63 3.89 2.41
CA PRO A 339 7.68 4.42 3.27
C PRO A 339 7.85 3.59 4.54
N THR A 340 9.08 3.17 4.84
CA THR A 340 9.34 2.36 6.04
C THR A 340 9.18 3.19 7.31
N GLU A 341 9.00 2.54 8.45
CA GLU A 341 8.92 3.24 9.74
C GLU A 341 10.10 4.20 9.96
N GLY A 342 11.33 3.76 9.63
CA GLY A 342 12.51 4.62 9.73
C GLY A 342 12.42 5.85 8.82
N HIS A 343 11.87 5.71 7.62
CA HIS A 343 11.64 6.82 6.70
C HIS A 343 10.56 7.78 7.24
N LEU A 344 9.43 7.26 7.69
CA LEU A 344 8.35 8.07 8.27
C LEU A 344 8.83 8.88 9.47
N ARG A 345 9.55 8.26 10.41
CA ARG A 345 10.12 8.93 11.58
C ARG A 345 11.14 10.00 11.19
N TYR A 346 11.97 9.73 10.18
CA TYR A 346 12.95 10.70 9.68
C TYR A 346 12.28 11.94 9.11
N GLU A 347 11.24 11.78 8.29
CA GLU A 347 10.51 12.92 7.72
C GLU A 347 9.75 13.69 8.81
N LEU A 348 9.05 13.01 9.71
CA LEU A 348 8.29 13.65 10.79
C LEU A 348 9.19 14.47 11.74
N ALA A 349 10.36 13.96 12.09
CA ALA A 349 11.31 14.68 12.93
C ALA A 349 11.77 16.01 12.30
N ARG A 350 11.77 16.14 10.97
CA ARG A 350 12.10 17.40 10.28
C ARG A 350 10.97 18.43 10.44
N TYR A 351 9.71 18.02 10.44
CA TYR A 351 8.58 18.92 10.73
C TYR A 351 8.65 19.44 12.16
N ASP A 352 8.89 18.57 13.14
CA ASP A 352 9.00 18.96 14.54
C ASP A 352 10.17 19.94 14.77
N HIS A 353 11.31 19.75 14.08
CA HIS A 353 12.43 20.68 14.15
C HIS A 353 12.10 22.04 13.56
N LEU A 354 11.37 22.11 12.45
CA LEU A 354 10.96 23.36 11.81
C LEU A 354 9.93 24.13 12.68
N GLU A 355 9.01 23.43 13.35
CA GLU A 355 8.07 24.06 14.30
C GLU A 355 8.81 24.67 15.49
N ASN A 356 9.72 23.90 16.12
CA ASN A 356 10.54 24.41 17.22
C ASN A 356 11.35 25.66 16.85
N LEU A 357 11.82 25.77 15.59
CA LEU A 357 12.52 26.96 15.09
C LEU A 357 11.56 28.16 14.89
N ARG A 358 10.31 27.91 14.46
CA ARG A 358 9.30 28.99 14.32
C ARG A 358 8.86 29.54 15.65
N ASP A 359 8.71 28.67 16.66
CA ASP A 359 8.30 29.07 18.01
C ASP A 359 9.42 29.79 18.78
N ALA A 360 10.68 29.67 18.32
CA ALA A 360 11.82 30.34 18.90
C ALA A 360 12.14 31.72 18.29
N LEU A 361 11.48 32.10 17.16
CA LEU A 361 11.61 33.40 16.49
C LEU A 361 10.44 34.34 16.86
#